data_f36b2435c9b331ec6c089909ad068ae7
#
_entry.id   f36b2435c9b331ec6c089909ad068ae7
#
_cell.length_a   1.000
_cell.length_b   1.000
_cell.length_c   1.000
_cell.angle_alpha   90.00
_cell.angle_beta   90.00
_cell.angle_gamma   90.00
#
_symmetry.space_group_name_H-M   'P 1'
#
loop_
_entity.id
_entity.type
_entity.pdbx_description
1 polymer ?
#
loop_
_entity_poly.entity_id
_entity_poly.type
_entity_poly.pdbx_seq_one_letter_code
_entity_poly.pdbx_strand_id
1 'polypeptide(L)'
;MKNGFLKKALFVLVGFILVSWTKPLPEVFLIGDSIAGHYRPYLEKYISNVARLNWKRDDGQAEKNLDVPTGSNGGDSRMVLEYLKHKMKDQDFKPEYLLLNCGLHDIKHDPETDKIQIPEEDYKRNLEEIVRITGNRNIKLVWVETTWVVDSVHNPKQKLFYRYEKDVIRYNTIADEICRKYGIPSIDLHDFSKKQGIEQFIDHVHYKEPTRALQAAYIAGFLERILNEK
;
A
#
# COMPACT_ATOMS: atom_id res chain seq x y z
N MET A 1 57.69 -59.33 32.71
CA MET A 1 57.47 -58.49 31.51
C MET A 1 55.95 -58.32 31.40
N LYS A 2 55.44 -57.07 31.74
CA LYS A 2 54.04 -56.75 31.69
C LYS A 2 53.83 -55.70 30.59
N ASN A 3 53.22 -56.08 29.47
CA ASN A 3 52.86 -55.21 28.39
C ASN A 3 51.52 -54.48 28.73
N GLY A 4 51.60 -53.18 28.98
CA GLY A 4 50.45 -52.32 29.16
C GLY A 4 49.94 -51.84 27.81
N PHE A 5 48.74 -52.24 27.40
CA PHE A 5 48.02 -51.73 26.21
C PHE A 5 47.34 -50.38 26.56
N LEU A 6 47.88 -49.34 26.04
CA LEU A 6 47.27 -48.01 26.15
C LEU A 6 46.13 -47.85 25.09
N LYS A 7 44.88 -47.97 25.54
CA LYS A 7 43.70 -47.72 24.70
C LYS A 7 43.54 -46.20 24.51
N LYS A 8 43.86 -45.70 23.31
CA LYS A 8 43.52 -44.30 22.91
C LYS A 8 42.02 -44.23 22.59
N ALA A 9 41.27 -43.59 23.44
CA ALA A 9 39.87 -43.25 23.15
C ALA A 9 39.85 -42.04 22.20
N LEU A 10 39.32 -42.26 20.98
CA LEU A 10 39.08 -41.19 19.99
C LEU A 10 37.72 -40.56 20.28
N PHE A 11 37.70 -39.36 20.84
CA PHE A 11 36.47 -38.57 20.99
C PHE A 11 36.15 -37.90 19.63
N VAL A 12 35.13 -38.43 18.94
CA VAL A 12 34.56 -37.78 17.75
C VAL A 12 33.56 -36.72 18.24
N LEU A 13 33.97 -35.44 18.13
CA LEU A 13 33.09 -34.32 18.42
C LEU A 13 32.16 -34.14 17.22
N VAL A 14 30.92 -34.62 17.30
CA VAL A 14 29.90 -34.37 16.28
C VAL A 14 29.32 -32.95 16.55
N GLY A 15 29.83 -31.99 15.82
CA GLY A 15 29.28 -30.62 15.84
C GLY A 15 27.92 -30.59 15.14
N PHE A 16 26.83 -30.47 15.91
CA PHE A 16 25.52 -30.15 15.34
C PHE A 16 25.52 -28.71 14.83
N ILE A 17 25.60 -28.52 13.51
CA ILE A 17 25.33 -27.23 12.87
C ILE A 17 23.80 -27.05 12.92
N LEU A 18 23.31 -26.24 13.86
CA LEU A 18 21.94 -25.76 13.87
C LEU A 18 21.79 -24.80 12.71
N VAL A 19 21.35 -25.28 11.55
CA VAL A 19 20.91 -24.44 10.45
C VAL A 19 19.57 -23.86 10.88
N SER A 20 19.59 -22.63 11.39
CA SER A 20 18.37 -21.86 11.64
C SER A 20 17.72 -21.54 10.29
N TRP A 21 16.65 -22.25 9.96
CA TRP A 21 15.80 -21.94 8.80
C TRP A 21 15.00 -20.66 9.15
N THR A 22 15.54 -19.51 8.83
CA THR A 22 14.76 -18.27 8.92
C THR A 22 13.69 -18.32 7.84
N LYS A 23 12.43 -18.23 8.25
CA LYS A 23 11.30 -18.12 7.31
C LYS A 23 11.56 -16.89 6.42
N PRO A 24 11.39 -16.99 5.08
CA PRO A 24 11.53 -15.82 4.22
C PRO A 24 10.55 -14.73 4.63
N LEU A 25 10.98 -13.49 4.51
CA LEU A 25 10.13 -12.33 4.82
C LEU A 25 8.88 -12.34 3.93
N PRO A 26 7.71 -12.02 4.50
CA PRO A 26 6.46 -11.93 3.75
C PRO A 26 6.58 -10.87 2.65
N GLU A 27 5.87 -11.09 1.54
CA GLU A 27 5.78 -10.11 0.47
C GLU A 27 4.55 -9.23 0.66
N VAL A 28 4.78 -7.91 0.67
CA VAL A 28 3.75 -6.87 0.63
C VAL A 28 3.75 -6.27 -0.77
N PHE A 29 2.64 -6.35 -1.49
CA PHE A 29 2.49 -5.74 -2.80
C PHE A 29 1.71 -4.42 -2.67
N LEU A 30 2.32 -3.30 -3.06
CA LEU A 30 1.72 -1.97 -2.98
C LEU A 30 1.03 -1.59 -4.30
N ILE A 31 -0.22 -1.16 -4.20
CA ILE A 31 -0.94 -0.44 -5.24
C ILE A 31 -1.49 0.85 -4.64
N GLY A 32 -1.24 1.96 -5.28
CA GLY A 32 -1.78 3.27 -4.90
C GLY A 32 -1.51 4.29 -5.99
N ASP A 33 -1.89 5.52 -5.72
CA ASP A 33 -1.74 6.65 -6.64
C ASP A 33 -0.35 7.32 -6.54
N SER A 34 -0.25 8.58 -6.98
CA SER A 34 0.98 9.38 -6.90
C SER A 34 1.47 9.62 -5.47
N ILE A 35 0.56 9.70 -4.49
CA ILE A 35 0.93 9.83 -3.07
C ILE A 35 1.65 8.56 -2.61
N ALA A 36 1.12 7.39 -2.97
CA ALA A 36 1.77 6.11 -2.70
C ALA A 36 3.13 5.99 -3.39
N GLY A 37 3.24 6.46 -4.64
CA GLY A 37 4.51 6.55 -5.35
C GLY A 37 5.55 7.39 -4.59
N HIS A 38 5.12 8.49 -3.98
CA HIS A 38 5.98 9.40 -3.23
C HIS A 38 6.46 8.85 -1.88
N TYR A 39 5.62 8.17 -1.10
CA TYR A 39 6.06 7.59 0.18
C TYR A 39 6.73 6.22 0.03
N ARG A 40 6.52 5.52 -1.08
CA ARG A 40 7.04 4.17 -1.34
C ARG A 40 8.53 3.98 -1.08
N PRO A 41 9.47 4.87 -1.54
CA PRO A 41 10.90 4.65 -1.32
C PRO A 41 11.30 4.62 0.16
N TYR A 42 10.61 5.42 0.97
CA TYR A 42 10.79 5.43 2.43
C TYR A 42 10.19 4.17 3.07
N LEU A 43 8.97 3.79 2.63
CA LEU A 43 8.31 2.60 3.13
C LEU A 43 9.14 1.34 2.87
N GLU A 44 9.66 1.17 1.65
CA GLU A 44 10.55 0.06 1.28
C GLU A 44 11.74 -0.06 2.24
N LYS A 45 12.38 1.08 2.56
CA LYS A 45 13.49 1.13 3.51
C LYS A 45 13.05 0.77 4.93
N TYR A 46 11.91 1.31 5.39
CA TYR A 46 11.49 1.15 6.78
C TYR A 46 11.01 -0.26 7.12
N ILE A 47 10.39 -0.97 6.17
CA ILE A 47 9.93 -2.35 6.41
C ILE A 47 10.93 -3.43 5.96
N SER A 48 12.11 -3.07 5.49
CA SER A 48 13.08 -4.01 4.89
C SER A 48 13.49 -5.19 5.79
N ASN A 49 13.40 -5.03 7.12
CA ASN A 49 13.70 -6.07 8.10
C ASN A 49 12.51 -6.99 8.42
N VAL A 50 11.29 -6.62 8.05
CA VAL A 50 10.05 -7.34 8.41
C VAL A 50 9.25 -7.82 7.21
N ALA A 51 9.42 -7.18 6.04
CA ALA A 51 8.76 -7.57 4.81
C ALA A 51 9.56 -7.17 3.58
N ARG A 52 9.25 -7.80 2.44
CA ARG A 52 9.72 -7.37 1.13
C ARG A 52 8.62 -6.56 0.46
N LEU A 53 8.89 -5.30 0.12
CA LEU A 53 7.95 -4.47 -0.63
C LEU A 53 8.12 -4.72 -2.12
N ASN A 54 7.02 -5.02 -2.78
CA ASN A 54 6.90 -5.02 -4.23
C ASN A 54 5.75 -4.08 -4.64
N TRP A 55 5.66 -3.68 -5.91
CA TRP A 55 4.64 -2.74 -6.36
C TRP A 55 4.37 -2.87 -7.86
N LYS A 56 3.30 -2.21 -8.33
CA LYS A 56 3.02 -2.05 -9.75
C LYS A 56 4.16 -1.23 -10.39
N ARG A 57 5.00 -1.90 -11.19
CA ARG A 57 6.21 -1.33 -11.79
C ARG A 57 5.89 -0.59 -13.09
N ASP A 58 6.75 0.37 -13.42
CA ASP A 58 6.77 1.05 -14.71
C ASP A 58 8.18 1.55 -15.07
N ASP A 59 8.30 2.23 -16.20
CA ASP A 59 9.54 2.82 -16.73
C ASP A 59 9.64 4.31 -16.39
N GLY A 60 9.15 4.74 -15.22
CA GLY A 60 9.09 6.15 -14.80
C GLY A 60 7.97 6.94 -15.47
N GLN A 61 6.95 6.27 -16.01
CA GLN A 61 5.80 6.96 -16.63
C GLN A 61 4.96 7.72 -15.62
N ALA A 62 4.78 7.16 -14.41
CA ALA A 62 3.99 7.79 -13.36
C ALA A 62 4.57 9.13 -12.88
N GLU A 63 5.90 9.31 -12.98
CA GLU A 63 6.58 10.52 -12.53
C GLU A 63 6.50 11.67 -13.55
N LYS A 64 6.16 11.37 -14.82
CA LYS A 64 6.07 12.40 -15.87
C LYS A 64 4.89 13.37 -15.65
N ASN A 65 3.79 12.86 -15.13
CA ASN A 65 2.63 13.65 -14.76
C ASN A 65 1.86 12.93 -13.65
N LEU A 66 1.97 13.46 -12.43
CA LEU A 66 1.37 12.87 -11.23
C LEU A 66 -0.17 12.87 -11.23
N ASP A 67 -0.80 13.74 -12.03
CA ASP A 67 -2.25 13.83 -12.16
C ASP A 67 -2.86 12.82 -13.13
N VAL A 68 -2.00 12.20 -13.97
CA VAL A 68 -2.42 11.21 -14.95
C VAL A 68 -2.06 9.82 -14.46
N PRO A 69 -3.05 8.91 -14.29
CA PRO A 69 -2.81 7.58 -13.74
C PRO A 69 -2.18 6.64 -14.77
N THR A 70 -0.88 6.81 -15.02
CA THR A 70 -0.08 5.97 -15.90
C THR A 70 0.98 5.19 -15.12
N GLY A 71 1.55 4.17 -15.73
CA GLY A 71 2.67 3.41 -15.18
C GLY A 71 2.37 2.79 -13.81
N SER A 72 3.16 3.12 -12.79
CA SER A 72 3.01 2.61 -11.42
C SER A 72 1.85 3.24 -10.66
N ASN A 73 1.31 4.39 -11.11
CA ASN A 73 0.11 4.97 -10.52
C ASN A 73 -1.10 4.04 -10.74
N GLY A 74 -1.80 3.69 -9.66
CA GLY A 74 -2.95 2.77 -9.67
C GLY A 74 -4.19 3.39 -10.31
N GLY A 75 -4.33 4.71 -10.24
CA GLY A 75 -5.49 5.42 -10.75
C GLY A 75 -6.74 5.30 -9.87
N ASP A 76 -7.89 5.30 -10.53
CA ASP A 76 -9.18 5.11 -9.87
C ASP A 76 -9.44 3.64 -9.50
N SER A 77 -10.49 3.38 -8.71
CA SER A 77 -10.84 2.04 -8.23
C SER A 77 -11.12 1.05 -9.36
N ARG A 78 -11.67 1.50 -10.48
CA ARG A 78 -11.91 0.68 -11.67
C ARG A 78 -10.58 0.24 -12.29
N MET A 79 -9.61 1.16 -12.44
CA MET A 79 -8.29 0.85 -12.98
C MET A 79 -7.53 -0.13 -12.08
N VAL A 80 -7.60 0.06 -10.75
CA VAL A 80 -7.03 -0.88 -9.77
C VAL A 80 -7.65 -2.26 -9.91
N LEU A 81 -8.98 -2.35 -9.99
CA LEU A 81 -9.70 -3.61 -10.16
C LEU A 81 -9.28 -4.34 -11.45
N GLU A 82 -9.22 -3.64 -12.58
CA GLU A 82 -8.81 -4.22 -13.85
C GLU A 82 -7.35 -4.71 -13.81
N TYR A 83 -6.46 -3.94 -13.21
CA TYR A 83 -5.07 -4.36 -13.00
C TYR A 83 -5.00 -5.65 -12.16
N LEU A 84 -5.74 -5.71 -11.05
CA LEU A 84 -5.77 -6.89 -10.19
C LEU A 84 -6.38 -8.10 -10.91
N LYS A 85 -7.48 -7.93 -11.65
CA LYS A 85 -8.06 -9.01 -12.47
C LYS A 85 -7.05 -9.60 -13.44
N HIS A 86 -6.22 -8.73 -14.05
CA HIS A 86 -5.14 -9.20 -14.93
C HIS A 86 -4.07 -9.95 -14.14
N LYS A 87 -3.61 -9.38 -13.02
CA LYS A 87 -2.59 -9.99 -12.15
C LYS A 87 -3.02 -11.33 -11.56
N MET A 88 -4.31 -11.50 -11.24
CA MET A 88 -4.84 -12.77 -10.71
C MET A 88 -4.83 -13.93 -11.73
N LYS A 89 -4.61 -13.65 -13.03
CA LYS A 89 -4.39 -14.70 -14.04
C LYS A 89 -2.99 -15.30 -13.97
N ASP A 90 -2.03 -14.55 -13.46
CA ASP A 90 -0.66 -14.98 -13.22
C ASP A 90 -0.59 -15.83 -11.96
N GLN A 91 -0.19 -17.11 -12.08
CA GLN A 91 -0.09 -18.04 -10.96
C GLN A 91 1.09 -17.71 -10.02
N ASP A 92 2.08 -16.97 -10.51
CA ASP A 92 3.24 -16.54 -9.72
C ASP A 92 2.96 -15.25 -8.93
N PHE A 93 1.87 -14.54 -9.25
CA PHE A 93 1.41 -13.41 -8.43
C PHE A 93 0.70 -13.91 -7.19
N LYS A 94 1.44 -14.00 -6.09
CA LYS A 94 0.97 -14.51 -4.79
C LYS A 94 1.59 -13.77 -3.60
N PRO A 95 1.51 -12.43 -3.55
CA PRO A 95 1.96 -11.72 -2.37
C PRO A 95 1.17 -12.15 -1.15
N GLU A 96 1.78 -12.15 0.04
CA GLU A 96 1.08 -12.48 1.28
C GLU A 96 0.10 -11.35 1.66
N TYR A 97 0.50 -10.11 1.38
CA TYR A 97 -0.31 -8.91 1.66
C TYR A 97 -0.43 -8.01 0.44
N LEU A 98 -1.59 -7.41 0.29
CA LEU A 98 -1.84 -6.31 -0.65
C LEU A 98 -2.09 -5.03 0.16
N LEU A 99 -1.14 -4.08 0.09
CA LEU A 99 -1.31 -2.74 0.64
C LEU A 99 -1.93 -1.86 -0.44
N LEU A 100 -3.17 -1.42 -0.23
CA LEU A 100 -3.99 -0.82 -1.27
C LEU A 100 -4.53 0.54 -0.88
N ASN A 101 -4.41 1.50 -1.80
CA ASN A 101 -5.11 2.78 -1.80
C ASN A 101 -5.72 3.04 -3.19
N CYS A 102 -6.92 3.59 -3.23
CA CYS A 102 -7.51 4.34 -4.34
C CYS A 102 -8.59 5.27 -3.78
N GLY A 103 -8.89 6.35 -4.49
CA GLY A 103 -9.85 7.36 -4.04
C GLY A 103 -9.61 8.72 -4.70
N LEU A 104 -8.40 9.30 -4.65
CA LEU A 104 -8.13 10.62 -5.22
C LEU A 104 -8.46 10.73 -6.71
N HIS A 105 -8.34 9.64 -7.47
CA HIS A 105 -8.74 9.64 -8.88
C HIS A 105 -10.24 9.40 -9.04
N ASP A 106 -10.86 8.67 -8.12
CA ASP A 106 -12.30 8.37 -8.13
C ASP A 106 -13.13 9.64 -7.95
N ILE A 107 -12.72 10.52 -7.03
CA ILE A 107 -13.44 11.75 -6.64
C ILE A 107 -13.15 12.96 -7.55
N LYS A 108 -12.54 12.79 -8.70
CA LYS A 108 -12.36 13.89 -9.67
C LYS A 108 -13.72 14.31 -10.22
N HIS A 109 -13.98 15.62 -10.19
CA HIS A 109 -15.14 16.23 -10.81
C HIS A 109 -14.75 16.87 -12.13
N ASP A 110 -15.54 16.63 -13.14
CA ASP A 110 -15.44 17.35 -14.41
C ASP A 110 -15.81 18.83 -14.19
N PRO A 111 -14.98 19.79 -14.61
CA PRO A 111 -15.21 21.21 -14.31
C PRO A 111 -16.46 21.81 -14.97
N GLU A 112 -16.93 21.23 -16.08
CA GLU A 112 -18.07 21.76 -16.84
C GLU A 112 -19.40 21.18 -16.36
N THR A 113 -19.39 19.90 -16.01
CA THR A 113 -20.63 19.15 -15.70
C THR A 113 -20.77 18.81 -14.23
N ASP A 114 -19.74 19.05 -13.43
CA ASP A 114 -19.61 18.62 -12.01
C ASP A 114 -19.80 17.11 -11.80
N LYS A 115 -19.67 16.32 -12.86
CA LYS A 115 -19.82 14.88 -12.79
C LYS A 115 -18.60 14.24 -12.15
N ILE A 116 -18.81 13.47 -11.10
CA ILE A 116 -17.75 12.70 -10.43
C ILE A 116 -17.28 11.54 -11.31
N GLN A 117 -15.99 11.26 -11.33
CA GLN A 117 -15.37 10.28 -12.22
C GLN A 117 -15.86 8.85 -11.96
N ILE A 118 -15.89 8.44 -10.70
CA ILE A 118 -16.41 7.13 -10.28
C ILE A 118 -17.49 7.38 -9.23
N PRO A 119 -18.79 7.19 -9.55
CA PRO A 119 -19.88 7.34 -8.57
C PRO A 119 -19.70 6.41 -7.36
N GLU A 120 -20.25 6.80 -6.20
CA GLU A 120 -20.13 6.06 -4.93
C GLU A 120 -20.51 4.58 -5.06
N GLU A 121 -21.62 4.27 -5.76
CA GLU A 121 -22.07 2.89 -5.93
C GLU A 121 -21.08 2.06 -6.78
N ASP A 122 -20.43 2.69 -7.76
CA ASP A 122 -19.42 2.05 -8.59
C ASP A 122 -18.12 1.85 -7.79
N TYR A 123 -17.72 2.84 -7.00
CA TYR A 123 -16.59 2.73 -6.09
C TYR A 123 -16.77 1.57 -5.10
N LYS A 124 -17.93 1.52 -4.44
CA LYS A 124 -18.28 0.45 -3.53
C LYS A 124 -18.22 -0.93 -4.19
N ARG A 125 -18.83 -1.08 -5.39
CA ARG A 125 -18.78 -2.34 -6.14
C ARG A 125 -17.37 -2.74 -6.52
N ASN A 126 -16.55 -1.78 -6.94
CA ASN A 126 -15.15 -2.04 -7.29
C ASN A 126 -14.36 -2.54 -6.07
N LEU A 127 -14.52 -1.92 -4.89
CA LEU A 127 -13.83 -2.34 -3.68
C LEU A 127 -14.31 -3.72 -3.20
N GLU A 128 -15.62 -4.00 -3.19
CA GLU A 128 -16.13 -5.31 -2.82
C GLU A 128 -15.62 -6.42 -3.76
N GLU A 129 -15.52 -6.12 -5.05
CA GLU A 129 -14.95 -7.06 -6.02
C GLU A 129 -13.45 -7.27 -5.82
N ILE A 130 -12.67 -6.21 -5.47
CA ILE A 130 -11.26 -6.34 -5.10
C ILE A 130 -11.11 -7.25 -3.88
N VAL A 131 -11.91 -7.05 -2.84
CA VAL A 131 -11.92 -7.92 -1.64
C VAL A 131 -12.21 -9.37 -2.03
N ARG A 132 -13.19 -9.61 -2.91
CA ARG A 132 -13.54 -10.95 -3.36
C ARG A 132 -12.40 -11.65 -4.10
N ILE A 133 -11.78 -10.97 -5.07
CA ILE A 133 -10.72 -11.60 -5.89
C ILE A 133 -9.42 -11.81 -5.10
N THR A 134 -9.08 -10.93 -4.17
CA THR A 134 -7.92 -11.10 -3.28
C THR A 134 -8.14 -12.24 -2.30
N GLY A 135 -9.35 -12.32 -1.70
CA GLY A 135 -9.74 -13.40 -0.81
C GLY A 135 -9.69 -14.77 -1.48
N ASN A 136 -10.13 -14.90 -2.73
CA ASN A 136 -10.04 -16.14 -3.52
C ASN A 136 -8.60 -16.63 -3.75
N ARG A 137 -7.62 -15.75 -3.61
CA ARG A 137 -6.19 -16.04 -3.75
C ARG A 137 -5.46 -16.07 -2.40
N ASN A 138 -6.19 -16.00 -1.28
CA ASN A 138 -5.65 -15.92 0.08
C ASN A 138 -4.64 -14.76 0.28
N ILE A 139 -4.82 -13.65 -0.45
CA ILE A 139 -4.04 -12.43 -0.31
C ILE A 139 -4.71 -11.57 0.75
N LYS A 140 -4.00 -11.24 1.82
CA LYS A 140 -4.51 -10.39 2.91
C LYS A 140 -4.48 -8.92 2.49
N LEU A 141 -5.63 -8.29 2.46
CA LEU A 141 -5.75 -6.87 2.14
C LEU A 141 -5.45 -6.01 3.37
N VAL A 142 -4.68 -4.95 3.19
CA VAL A 142 -4.49 -3.84 4.13
C VAL A 142 -4.86 -2.57 3.38
N TRP A 143 -5.85 -1.85 3.89
CA TRP A 143 -6.33 -0.62 3.28
C TRP A 143 -5.54 0.58 3.79
N VAL A 144 -5.27 1.56 2.92
CA VAL A 144 -4.71 2.86 3.26
C VAL A 144 -5.70 3.92 2.81
N GLU A 145 -6.20 4.73 3.73
CA GLU A 145 -7.14 5.80 3.43
C GLU A 145 -6.55 6.83 2.49
N THR A 146 -7.42 7.40 1.67
CA THR A 146 -7.11 8.53 0.80
C THR A 146 -6.79 9.76 1.64
N THR A 147 -5.67 10.42 1.34
CA THR A 147 -5.24 11.62 2.06
C THR A 147 -6.17 12.82 1.78
N TRP A 148 -6.17 13.77 2.70
CA TRP A 148 -7.03 14.94 2.61
C TRP A 148 -6.75 15.84 1.40
N VAL A 149 -7.78 16.57 0.98
CA VAL A 149 -7.72 17.61 -0.05
C VAL A 149 -8.14 18.92 0.57
N VAL A 150 -7.49 20.01 0.22
CA VAL A 150 -7.89 21.36 0.62
C VAL A 150 -8.47 22.06 -0.58
N ASP A 151 -9.79 22.17 -0.64
CA ASP A 151 -10.56 22.70 -1.78
C ASP A 151 -10.01 24.05 -2.27
N SER A 152 -9.72 24.98 -1.33
CA SER A 152 -9.19 26.30 -1.62
C SER A 152 -7.73 26.32 -2.12
N VAL A 153 -7.01 25.21 -1.96
CA VAL A 153 -5.64 25.02 -2.49
C VAL A 153 -5.68 24.24 -3.80
N HIS A 154 -6.50 23.19 -3.84
CA HIS A 154 -6.57 22.29 -4.99
C HIS A 154 -7.20 22.96 -6.21
N ASN A 155 -8.46 23.39 -6.09
CA ASN A 155 -9.27 23.79 -7.22
C ASN A 155 -8.78 25.05 -7.94
N PRO A 156 -8.18 26.07 -7.29
CA PRO A 156 -7.55 27.18 -8.00
C PRO A 156 -6.32 26.79 -8.82
N LYS A 157 -5.56 25.77 -8.40
CA LYS A 157 -4.31 25.32 -9.05
C LYS A 157 -4.56 24.26 -10.14
N GLN A 158 -5.60 23.42 -9.98
CA GLN A 158 -5.95 22.37 -10.94
C GLN A 158 -7.22 22.76 -11.70
N LYS A 159 -7.10 22.87 -13.05
CA LYS A 159 -8.20 23.32 -13.92
C LYS A 159 -8.82 22.21 -14.78
N LEU A 160 -8.18 21.04 -14.81
CA LEU A 160 -8.66 19.89 -15.60
C LEU A 160 -9.71 19.08 -14.86
N PHE A 161 -9.73 19.17 -13.52
CA PHE A 161 -10.70 18.52 -12.66
C PHE A 161 -10.70 19.18 -11.29
N TYR A 162 -11.82 19.09 -10.58
CA TYR A 162 -11.91 19.53 -9.17
C TYR A 162 -11.95 18.35 -8.23
N ARG A 163 -11.58 18.58 -6.97
CA ARG A 163 -11.74 17.66 -5.85
C ARG A 163 -12.21 18.43 -4.62
N TYR A 164 -12.99 17.75 -3.79
CA TYR A 164 -13.52 18.32 -2.57
C TYR A 164 -13.25 17.41 -1.39
N GLU A 165 -12.89 18.00 -0.25
CA GLU A 165 -12.63 17.27 1.00
C GLU A 165 -13.85 16.45 1.45
N LYS A 166 -15.07 16.96 1.25
CA LYS A 166 -16.31 16.24 1.53
C LYS A 166 -16.38 14.88 0.84
N ASP A 167 -15.87 14.80 -0.40
CA ASP A 167 -15.87 13.55 -1.17
C ASP A 167 -14.77 12.61 -0.71
N VAL A 168 -13.59 13.13 -0.31
CA VAL A 168 -12.55 12.32 0.34
C VAL A 168 -13.11 11.64 1.59
N ILE A 169 -13.75 12.40 2.47
CA ILE A 169 -14.37 11.88 3.71
C ILE A 169 -15.43 10.83 3.37
N ARG A 170 -16.26 11.10 2.37
CA ARG A 170 -17.34 10.19 1.97
C ARG A 170 -16.79 8.87 1.41
N TYR A 171 -15.77 8.93 0.53
CA TYR A 171 -15.19 7.72 -0.07
C TYR A 171 -14.35 6.93 0.93
N ASN A 172 -13.63 7.59 1.84
CA ASN A 172 -12.99 6.91 2.97
C ASN A 172 -14.02 6.22 3.86
N THR A 173 -15.17 6.86 4.15
CA THR A 173 -16.26 6.23 4.91
C THR A 173 -16.77 4.94 4.24
N ILE A 174 -16.98 4.96 2.91
CA ILE A 174 -17.40 3.77 2.15
C ILE A 174 -16.35 2.66 2.25
N ALA A 175 -15.07 3.01 2.09
CA ALA A 175 -13.97 2.05 2.20
C ALA A 175 -13.89 1.44 3.61
N ASP A 176 -14.03 2.25 4.66
CA ASP A 176 -14.01 1.80 6.04
C ASP A 176 -15.21 0.90 6.41
N GLU A 177 -16.40 1.17 5.86
CA GLU A 177 -17.55 0.26 6.00
C GLU A 177 -17.26 -1.12 5.41
N ILE A 178 -16.60 -1.16 4.24
CA ILE A 178 -16.18 -2.40 3.60
C ILE A 178 -15.08 -3.08 4.43
N CYS A 179 -14.07 -2.33 4.88
CA CYS A 179 -13.00 -2.86 5.72
C CYS A 179 -13.56 -3.50 7.00
N ARG A 180 -14.47 -2.83 7.69
CA ARG A 180 -15.14 -3.37 8.89
C ARG A 180 -15.96 -4.62 8.59
N LYS A 181 -16.71 -4.62 7.48
CA LYS A 181 -17.54 -5.76 7.04
C LYS A 181 -16.72 -7.03 6.82
N TYR A 182 -15.51 -6.88 6.28
CA TYR A 182 -14.65 -8.01 5.91
C TYR A 182 -13.46 -8.23 6.85
N GLY A 183 -13.35 -7.48 7.94
CA GLY A 183 -12.24 -7.59 8.91
C GLY A 183 -10.89 -7.17 8.32
N ILE A 184 -10.89 -6.22 7.39
CA ILE A 184 -9.68 -5.70 6.72
C ILE A 184 -9.10 -4.58 7.57
N PRO A 185 -7.80 -4.63 7.95
CA PRO A 185 -7.13 -3.52 8.62
C PRO A 185 -7.12 -2.27 7.73
N SER A 186 -7.51 -1.12 8.32
CA SER A 186 -7.46 0.21 7.68
C SER A 186 -6.46 1.11 8.38
N ILE A 187 -5.65 1.83 7.60
CA ILE A 187 -4.65 2.79 8.05
C ILE A 187 -5.19 4.18 7.79
N ASP A 188 -5.51 4.93 8.84
CA ASP A 188 -5.98 6.32 8.77
C ASP A 188 -4.85 7.28 8.35
N LEU A 189 -4.51 7.22 7.05
CA LEU A 189 -3.52 8.13 6.45
C LEU A 189 -4.13 9.50 6.18
N HIS A 190 -5.47 9.60 6.11
CA HIS A 190 -6.19 10.87 5.95
C HIS A 190 -5.92 11.81 7.11
N ASP A 191 -6.32 11.41 8.32
CA ASP A 191 -6.20 12.24 9.52
C ASP A 191 -4.72 12.45 9.92
N PHE A 192 -3.89 11.40 9.75
CA PHE A 192 -2.44 11.52 9.94
C PHE A 192 -1.85 12.62 9.05
N SER A 193 -2.16 12.64 7.75
CA SER A 193 -1.63 13.62 6.81
C SER A 193 -2.19 15.03 7.07
N LYS A 194 -3.47 15.13 7.43
CA LYS A 194 -4.14 16.38 7.77
C LYS A 194 -3.49 17.08 8.97
N LYS A 195 -3.07 16.32 9.97
CA LYS A 195 -2.38 16.82 11.17
C LYS A 195 -0.98 17.38 10.87
N GLN A 196 -0.38 17.07 9.72
CA GLN A 196 0.91 17.65 9.32
C GLN A 196 0.79 19.12 8.88
N GLY A 197 -0.41 19.57 8.49
CA GLY A 197 -0.70 20.95 8.12
C GLY A 197 -0.64 21.22 6.61
N ILE A 198 -1.33 22.30 6.23
CA ILE A 198 -1.50 22.73 4.84
C ILE A 198 -0.17 23.16 4.18
N GLU A 199 0.76 23.66 4.98
CA GLU A 199 2.08 24.10 4.54
C GLU A 199 2.96 22.95 4.05
N GLN A 200 2.53 21.69 4.24
CA GLN A 200 3.26 20.52 3.76
C GLN A 200 2.98 20.18 2.30
N PHE A 201 2.03 20.83 1.64
CA PHE A 201 1.82 20.67 0.21
C PHE A 201 2.92 21.35 -0.61
N ILE A 202 3.40 20.66 -1.67
CA ILE A 202 4.30 21.23 -2.68
C ILE A 202 3.53 21.78 -3.89
N ASP A 203 2.33 21.26 -4.13
CA ASP A 203 1.42 21.68 -5.19
C ASP A 203 -0.03 21.73 -4.69
N HIS A 204 -0.97 21.17 -5.42
CA HIS A 204 -2.39 21.16 -5.04
C HIS A 204 -2.79 19.97 -4.15
N VAL A 205 -1.94 18.89 -4.06
CA VAL A 205 -2.30 17.66 -3.33
C VAL A 205 -1.09 16.85 -2.85
N HIS A 206 0.10 17.05 -3.43
CA HIS A 206 1.29 16.29 -3.08
C HIS A 206 2.09 16.93 -1.95
N TYR A 207 2.77 16.09 -1.17
CA TYR A 207 3.45 16.48 0.06
C TYR A 207 4.96 16.71 -0.14
N LYS A 208 5.54 17.56 0.73
CA LYS A 208 6.99 17.71 0.88
C LYS A 208 7.64 16.40 1.31
N GLU A 209 8.92 16.26 1.00
CA GLU A 209 9.71 15.06 1.31
C GLU A 209 9.65 14.63 2.78
N PRO A 210 9.82 15.51 3.79
CA PRO A 210 9.70 15.08 5.19
C PRO A 210 8.36 14.45 5.53
N THR A 211 7.26 14.99 4.98
CA THR A 211 5.91 14.44 5.20
C THR A 211 5.73 13.07 4.52
N ARG A 212 6.30 12.86 3.34
CA ARG A 212 6.32 11.55 2.66
C ARG A 212 7.02 10.49 3.52
N ALA A 213 8.15 10.86 4.13
CA ALA A 213 8.87 9.97 5.05
C ALA A 213 8.07 9.67 6.32
N LEU A 214 7.34 10.66 6.87
CA LEU A 214 6.45 10.46 8.02
C LEU A 214 5.25 9.57 7.67
N GLN A 215 4.62 9.77 6.51
CA GLN A 215 3.55 8.90 6.01
C GLN A 215 4.03 7.44 5.90
N ALA A 216 5.22 7.24 5.32
CA ALA A 216 5.84 5.93 5.22
C ALA A 216 6.12 5.30 6.58
N ALA A 217 6.64 6.08 7.55
CA ALA A 217 6.92 5.60 8.90
C ALA A 217 5.63 5.18 9.64
N TYR A 218 4.55 5.97 9.47
CA TYR A 218 3.23 5.65 10.04
C TYR A 218 2.69 4.33 9.48
N ILE A 219 2.74 4.15 8.14
CA ILE A 219 2.33 2.91 7.48
C ILE A 219 3.23 1.74 7.93
N ALA A 220 4.55 1.95 7.99
CA ALA A 220 5.51 0.91 8.40
C ALA A 220 5.22 0.39 9.81
N GLY A 221 5.00 1.27 10.79
CA GLY A 221 4.66 0.88 12.16
C GLY A 221 3.36 0.07 12.23
N PHE A 222 2.37 0.42 11.41
CA PHE A 222 1.12 -0.32 11.33
C PHE A 222 1.32 -1.73 10.71
N LEU A 223 2.08 -1.81 9.62
CA LEU A 223 2.43 -3.09 8.99
C LEU A 223 3.26 -3.99 9.92
N GLU A 224 4.25 -3.44 10.62
CA GLU A 224 5.07 -4.20 11.56
C GLU A 224 4.20 -4.87 12.64
N ARG A 225 3.22 -4.15 13.18
CA ARG A 225 2.24 -4.70 14.13
C ARG A 225 1.49 -5.88 13.51
N ILE A 226 0.87 -5.71 12.33
CA ILE A 226 0.09 -6.77 11.66
C ILE A 226 0.95 -8.01 11.35
N LEU A 227 2.19 -7.79 10.92
CA LEU A 227 3.10 -8.87 10.54
C LEU A 227 3.61 -9.68 11.76
N ASN A 228 3.65 -9.07 12.95
CA ASN A 228 4.09 -9.69 14.20
C ASN A 228 2.95 -10.33 15.01
N GLU A 229 1.69 -9.99 14.75
CA GLU A 229 0.50 -10.59 15.41
C GLU A 229 0.16 -12.01 14.88
N LYS A 230 1.17 -12.89 14.67
CA LYS A 230 1.01 -14.29 14.18
C LYS A 230 0.84 -15.28 15.30
#